data_ce3e9195bec812c182e5b1b6c7211a57
#
_entry.id   ce3e9195bec812c182e5b1b6c7211a57
#
_cell.length_a   1.000
_cell.length_b   1.000
_cell.length_c   1.000
_cell.angle_alpha   90.00
_cell.angle_beta   90.00
_cell.angle_gamma   90.00
#
_symmetry.space_group_name_H-M   'P 1'
#
loop_
_entity.id
_entity.type
_entity.pdbx_description
1 polymer ?
#
loop_
_entity_poly.entity_id
_entity_poly.type
_entity_poly.pdbx_seq_one_letter_code
_entity_poly.pdbx_strand_id
1 'polypeptide(L)'
;MIGSSTIPLFMAIPLAGAFLCALLGKRVKAAIDGIGIMTVVGVFALAIFSVITLDANGGETMTYAVGNWQAPFGILLVLDGLTSFMLVTVNLVALLVAIYSISYMARYTAKWKFYTLFLLMLAGMNGVIITGDLFNLFVFLEVASIASYALVAFGTGKHELEAAFKYAIMGSLGSLMILFGIGFLYSHTGSLNMADIAEKLAILGDSRVSITALVMFLMGFGLKAAIVPFHAWLPDAHPSAPAPISAMLSGVLIKALGVYAICRIVF
;
A
#
# COMPACT_ATOMS: atom_id res chain seq x y z
N MET A 1 24.28 9.07 7.27
CA MET A 1 23.79 7.86 6.56
C MET A 1 22.56 7.35 7.29
N ILE A 2 21.46 7.12 6.60
CA ILE A 2 20.30 6.44 7.17
C ILE A 2 20.72 4.97 7.29
N GLY A 3 20.68 4.41 8.51
CA GLY A 3 20.81 2.97 8.70
C GLY A 3 19.52 2.26 8.25
N SER A 4 19.57 0.95 8.04
CA SER A 4 18.39 0.11 7.74
C SER A 4 17.23 0.30 8.74
N SER A 5 17.52 0.79 9.95
CA SER A 5 16.55 1.10 11.02
C SER A 5 15.53 2.20 10.65
N THR A 6 15.73 2.96 9.56
CA THR A 6 14.77 3.98 9.14
C THR A 6 13.70 3.45 8.18
N ILE A 7 13.89 2.26 7.59
CA ILE A 7 12.93 1.65 6.65
C ILE A 7 11.53 1.51 7.28
N PRO A 8 11.34 1.07 8.53
CA PRO A 8 10.02 1.00 9.15
C PRO A 8 9.29 2.34 9.28
N LEU A 9 10.01 3.47 9.22
CA LEU A 9 9.40 4.80 9.35
C LEU A 9 8.45 5.13 8.20
N PHE A 10 8.61 4.52 7.03
CA PHE A 10 7.66 4.66 5.93
C PHE A 10 6.24 4.22 6.27
N MET A 11 6.09 3.30 7.22
CA MET A 11 4.79 2.88 7.73
C MET A 11 4.46 3.63 9.04
N ALA A 12 5.42 3.77 9.94
CA ALA A 12 5.19 4.30 11.28
C ALA A 12 4.77 5.77 11.26
N ILE A 13 5.39 6.61 10.43
CA ILE A 13 5.05 8.05 10.35
C ILE A 13 3.60 8.26 9.88
N PRO A 14 3.12 7.70 8.74
CA PRO A 14 1.73 7.91 8.34
C PRO A 14 0.73 7.24 9.28
N LEU A 15 1.05 6.11 9.92
CA LEU A 15 0.21 5.51 10.97
C LEU A 15 0.08 6.45 12.16
N ALA A 16 1.19 6.98 12.67
CA ALA A 16 1.17 7.95 13.78
C ALA A 16 0.36 9.21 13.42
N GLY A 17 0.54 9.73 12.21
CA GLY A 17 -0.25 10.85 11.69
C GLY A 17 -1.75 10.54 11.63
N ALA A 18 -2.12 9.33 11.16
CA ALA A 18 -3.51 8.88 11.12
C ALA A 18 -4.13 8.82 12.53
N PHE A 19 -3.41 8.25 13.50
CA PHE A 19 -3.84 8.21 14.90
C PHE A 19 -3.98 9.61 15.49
N LEU A 20 -3.04 10.51 15.25
CA LEU A 20 -3.13 11.90 15.70
C LEU A 20 -4.34 12.61 15.11
N CYS A 21 -4.60 12.45 13.81
CA CYS A 21 -5.80 13.00 13.18
C CYS A 21 -7.09 12.44 13.80
N ALA A 22 -7.14 11.15 14.10
CA ALA A 22 -8.29 10.50 14.72
C ALA A 22 -8.54 11.00 16.15
N LEU A 23 -7.49 11.12 16.97
CA LEU A 23 -7.57 11.51 18.38
C LEU A 23 -7.87 13.00 18.55
N LEU A 24 -7.20 13.85 17.78
CA LEU A 24 -7.27 15.31 17.93
C LEU A 24 -8.35 15.96 17.06
N GLY A 25 -8.80 15.29 16.01
CA GLY A 25 -9.62 15.83 14.97
C GLY A 25 -10.96 16.43 15.40
N LYS A 26 -11.55 15.91 16.46
CA LYS A 26 -12.77 16.47 17.05
C LYS A 26 -12.51 17.73 17.90
N ARG A 27 -11.31 17.84 18.50
CA ARG A 27 -10.95 18.88 19.45
C ARG A 27 -10.26 20.08 18.81
N VAL A 28 -9.38 19.85 17.83
CA VAL A 28 -8.51 20.86 17.23
C VAL A 28 -8.65 20.84 15.71
N LYS A 29 -9.83 21.26 15.22
CA LYS A 29 -10.15 21.23 13.76
C LYS A 29 -9.15 22.00 12.90
N ALA A 30 -8.60 23.11 13.39
CA ALA A 30 -7.66 23.95 12.65
C ALA A 30 -6.28 23.29 12.44
N ALA A 31 -5.88 22.35 13.31
CA ALA A 31 -4.58 21.69 13.22
C ALA A 31 -4.56 20.46 12.30
N ILE A 32 -5.73 19.95 11.87
CA ILE A 32 -5.83 18.70 11.13
C ILE A 32 -5.17 18.78 9.77
N ASP A 33 -5.38 19.85 9.03
CA ASP A 33 -4.72 20.08 7.74
C ASP A 33 -3.19 20.10 7.92
N GLY A 34 -2.73 20.78 8.99
CA GLY A 34 -1.30 20.85 9.32
C GLY A 34 -0.70 19.49 9.68
N ILE A 35 -1.36 18.70 10.54
CA ILE A 35 -0.89 17.34 10.91
C ILE A 35 -0.83 16.46 9.67
N GLY A 36 -1.89 16.45 8.85
CA GLY A 36 -1.93 15.64 7.63
C GLY A 36 -0.80 15.98 6.67
N ILE A 37 -0.60 17.27 6.38
CA ILE A 37 0.44 17.74 5.44
C ILE A 37 1.83 17.48 5.99
N MET A 38 2.11 17.84 7.25
CA MET A 38 3.43 17.62 7.84
C MET A 38 3.82 16.14 7.86
N THR A 39 2.84 15.25 8.10
CA THR A 39 3.05 13.81 8.00
C THR A 39 3.48 13.41 6.60
N VAL A 40 2.75 13.84 5.57
CA VAL A 40 3.07 13.50 4.17
C VAL A 40 4.38 14.12 3.72
N VAL A 41 4.67 15.38 4.09
CA VAL A 41 5.97 16.04 3.84
C VAL A 41 7.11 15.23 4.47
N GLY A 42 6.93 14.79 5.71
CA GLY A 42 7.94 13.99 6.40
C GLY A 42 8.24 12.66 5.71
N VAL A 43 7.20 11.96 5.25
CA VAL A 43 7.36 10.68 4.52
C VAL A 43 7.95 10.90 3.13
N PHE A 44 7.56 11.97 2.43
CA PHE A 44 8.14 12.32 1.13
C PHE A 44 9.63 12.70 1.26
N ALA A 45 9.99 13.50 2.27
CA ALA A 45 11.38 13.81 2.57
C ALA A 45 12.19 12.54 2.86
N LEU A 46 11.61 11.59 3.63
CA LEU A 46 12.21 10.29 3.87
C LEU A 46 12.40 9.48 2.56
N ALA A 47 11.44 9.56 1.62
CA ALA A 47 11.55 8.88 0.32
C ALA A 47 12.69 9.45 -0.53
N ILE A 48 12.83 10.77 -0.62
CA ILE A 48 13.98 11.39 -1.29
C ILE A 48 15.29 10.98 -0.63
N PHE A 49 15.32 11.00 0.71
CA PHE A 49 16.51 10.64 1.46
C PHE A 49 16.89 9.16 1.29
N SER A 50 15.92 8.27 1.12
CA SER A 50 16.17 6.84 0.84
C SER A 50 16.88 6.63 -0.51
N VAL A 51 16.54 7.40 -1.54
CA VAL A 51 17.22 7.35 -2.84
C VAL A 51 18.69 7.77 -2.69
N ILE A 52 18.95 8.90 -2.00
CA ILE A 52 20.31 9.40 -1.76
C ILE A 52 21.14 8.38 -0.98
N THR A 53 20.54 7.71 -0.01
CA THR A 53 21.21 6.70 0.80
C THR A 53 21.55 5.45 -0.01
N LEU A 54 20.60 5.00 -0.85
CA LEU A 54 20.81 3.84 -1.72
C LEU A 54 21.93 4.12 -2.74
N ASP A 55 21.94 5.31 -3.34
CA ASP A 55 22.99 5.73 -4.26
C ASP A 55 24.37 5.80 -3.57
N ALA A 56 24.43 6.38 -2.36
CA ALA A 56 25.65 6.44 -1.55
C ALA A 56 26.19 5.06 -1.15
N ASN A 57 25.33 4.04 -1.06
CA ASN A 57 25.71 2.64 -0.82
C ASN A 57 26.01 1.86 -2.10
N GLY A 58 26.20 2.54 -3.24
CA GLY A 58 26.49 1.89 -4.52
C GLY A 58 25.31 1.14 -5.14
N GLY A 59 24.08 1.44 -4.70
CA GLY A 59 22.84 0.78 -5.20
C GLY A 59 22.55 -0.58 -4.56
N GLU A 60 23.33 -1.00 -3.55
CA GLU A 60 23.10 -2.27 -2.88
C GLU A 60 21.79 -2.29 -2.10
N THR A 61 21.08 -3.42 -2.17
CA THR A 61 19.82 -3.63 -1.46
C THR A 61 20.02 -3.56 0.05
N MET A 62 19.22 -2.71 0.71
CA MET A 62 19.21 -2.60 2.16
C MET A 62 18.04 -3.40 2.73
N THR A 63 18.28 -4.16 3.79
CA THR A 63 17.25 -4.93 4.48
C THR A 63 17.16 -4.55 5.95
N TYR A 64 15.94 -4.65 6.50
CA TYR A 64 15.68 -4.50 7.92
C TYR A 64 14.85 -5.67 8.44
N ALA A 65 15.38 -6.41 9.39
CA ALA A 65 14.69 -7.49 10.08
C ALA A 65 13.84 -6.94 11.23
N VAL A 66 12.51 -7.08 11.13
CA VAL A 66 11.59 -6.59 12.17
C VAL A 66 11.82 -7.37 13.47
N GLY A 67 12.02 -6.66 14.56
CA GLY A 67 12.33 -7.29 15.86
C GLY A 67 13.64 -8.07 15.90
N ASN A 68 14.54 -7.84 14.93
CA ASN A 68 15.82 -8.55 14.76
C ASN A 68 15.69 -10.06 14.50
N TRP A 69 14.50 -10.51 14.04
CA TRP A 69 14.28 -11.88 13.62
C TRP A 69 14.64 -12.04 12.15
N GLN A 70 15.56 -12.98 11.88
CA GLN A 70 16.01 -13.27 10.51
C GLN A 70 15.00 -14.12 9.73
N ALA A 71 15.06 -14.04 8.40
CA ALA A 71 14.30 -14.95 7.55
C ALA A 71 14.73 -16.43 7.84
N PRO A 72 13.84 -17.40 7.71
CA PRO A 72 12.46 -17.32 7.22
C PRO A 72 11.42 -16.98 8.30
N PHE A 73 11.82 -16.82 9.58
CA PHE A 73 10.89 -16.64 10.70
C PHE A 73 10.45 -15.19 10.92
N GLY A 74 11.32 -14.24 10.59
CA GLY A 74 11.06 -12.81 10.75
C GLY A 74 10.61 -12.13 9.46
N ILE A 75 9.87 -11.01 9.62
CA ILE A 75 9.49 -10.15 8.51
C ILE A 75 10.71 -9.31 8.11
N LEU A 76 11.11 -9.38 6.84
CA LEU A 76 12.11 -8.50 6.27
C LEU A 76 11.45 -7.35 5.51
N LEU A 77 11.94 -6.14 5.75
CA LEU A 77 11.64 -4.98 4.93
C LEU A 77 12.83 -4.73 4.00
N VAL A 78 12.55 -4.40 2.75
CA VAL A 78 13.54 -4.33 1.67
C VAL A 78 13.50 -2.95 1.03
N LEU A 79 14.66 -2.35 0.86
CA LEU A 79 14.85 -1.09 0.14
C LEU A 79 15.87 -1.31 -0.97
N ASP A 80 15.39 -1.36 -2.20
CA ASP A 80 16.17 -1.44 -3.42
C ASP A 80 15.79 -0.33 -4.42
N GLY A 81 16.33 -0.35 -5.62
CA GLY A 81 16.06 0.66 -6.64
C GLY A 81 14.59 0.77 -7.02
N LEU A 82 13.89 -0.37 -7.21
CA LEU A 82 12.47 -0.38 -7.55
C LEU A 82 11.59 0.11 -6.40
N THR A 83 11.89 -0.32 -5.17
CA THR A 83 11.24 0.14 -3.94
C THR A 83 11.40 1.66 -3.78
N SER A 84 12.62 2.18 -3.91
CA SER A 84 12.91 3.61 -3.79
C SER A 84 12.18 4.44 -4.84
N PHE A 85 12.17 3.99 -6.10
CA PHE A 85 11.41 4.65 -7.18
C PHE A 85 9.92 4.72 -6.87
N MET A 86 9.32 3.62 -6.41
CA MET A 86 7.91 3.58 -6.07
C MET A 86 7.58 4.42 -4.83
N LEU A 87 8.44 4.41 -3.80
CA LEU A 87 8.27 5.26 -2.61
C LEU A 87 8.26 6.74 -2.98
N VAL A 88 9.19 7.20 -3.81
CA VAL A 88 9.22 8.60 -4.27
C VAL A 88 7.95 8.92 -5.06
N THR A 89 7.56 8.08 -6.00
CA THR A 89 6.39 8.29 -6.84
C THR A 89 5.10 8.37 -6.03
N VAL A 90 4.87 7.40 -5.14
CA VAL A 90 3.66 7.34 -4.30
C VAL A 90 3.58 8.52 -3.35
N ASN A 91 4.68 8.85 -2.66
CA ASN A 91 4.68 9.92 -1.68
C ASN A 91 4.69 11.32 -2.31
N LEU A 92 5.22 11.49 -3.53
CA LEU A 92 5.08 12.72 -4.31
C LEU A 92 3.62 12.98 -4.67
N VAL A 93 2.95 11.99 -5.25
CA VAL A 93 1.52 12.13 -5.59
C VAL A 93 0.68 12.37 -4.33
N ALA A 94 0.96 11.65 -3.24
CA ALA A 94 0.29 11.87 -1.95
C ALA A 94 0.49 13.28 -1.43
N LEU A 95 1.68 13.87 -1.58
CA LEU A 95 1.97 15.25 -1.18
C LEU A 95 1.14 16.27 -2.00
N LEU A 96 1.14 16.11 -3.31
CA LEU A 96 0.35 17.00 -4.19
C LEU A 96 -1.15 16.92 -3.89
N VAL A 97 -1.65 15.70 -3.66
CA VAL A 97 -3.04 15.46 -3.28
C VAL A 97 -3.35 16.01 -1.90
N ALA A 98 -2.46 15.90 -0.91
CA ALA A 98 -2.65 16.47 0.43
C ALA A 98 -2.76 17.99 0.38
N ILE A 99 -1.90 18.67 -0.41
CA ILE A 99 -1.96 20.13 -0.63
C ILE A 99 -3.29 20.53 -1.29
N TYR A 100 -3.69 19.82 -2.36
CA TYR A 100 -4.95 20.05 -3.04
C TYR A 100 -6.16 19.86 -2.11
N SER A 101 -6.08 18.90 -1.20
CA SER A 101 -7.15 18.54 -0.26
C SER A 101 -7.45 19.65 0.76
N ILE A 102 -6.53 20.58 1.06
CA ILE A 102 -6.77 21.69 2.00
C ILE A 102 -8.02 22.48 1.58
N SER A 103 -8.02 22.91 0.33
CA SER A 103 -9.08 23.72 -0.25
C SER A 103 -10.30 22.86 -0.62
N TYR A 104 -10.06 21.69 -1.24
CA TYR A 104 -11.14 20.82 -1.68
C TYR A 104 -11.99 20.30 -0.53
N MET A 105 -11.38 19.87 0.57
CA MET A 105 -12.06 19.31 1.73
C MET A 105 -12.65 20.36 2.67
N ALA A 106 -12.45 21.67 2.40
CA ALA A 106 -13.04 22.74 3.20
C ALA A 106 -14.58 22.70 3.23
N ARG A 107 -15.19 22.17 2.17
CA ARG A 107 -16.65 21.98 2.06
C ARG A 107 -17.21 20.80 2.87
N TYR A 108 -16.35 19.90 3.37
CA TYR A 108 -16.76 18.76 4.17
C TYR A 108 -16.54 19.02 5.66
N THR A 109 -17.49 18.62 6.49
CA THR A 109 -17.44 18.85 7.94
C THR A 109 -16.50 17.92 8.69
N ALA A 110 -16.18 16.75 8.12
CA ALA A 110 -15.43 15.68 8.77
C ALA A 110 -14.00 15.50 8.21
N LYS A 111 -13.27 16.61 7.99
CA LYS A 111 -11.89 16.60 7.48
C LYS A 111 -10.96 15.64 8.22
N TRP A 112 -11.10 15.50 9.54
CA TRP A 112 -10.28 14.60 10.33
C TRP A 112 -10.42 13.14 9.90
N LYS A 113 -11.64 12.70 9.56
CA LYS A 113 -11.86 11.34 9.03
C LYS A 113 -11.16 11.14 7.69
N PHE A 114 -11.21 12.18 6.83
CA PHE A 114 -10.51 12.15 5.54
C PHE A 114 -9.01 11.95 5.73
N TYR A 115 -8.34 12.80 6.52
CA TYR A 115 -6.90 12.68 6.74
C TYR A 115 -6.53 11.38 7.46
N THR A 116 -7.33 10.91 8.41
CA THR A 116 -7.12 9.61 9.06
C THR A 116 -7.09 8.47 8.02
N LEU A 117 -8.12 8.37 7.18
CA LEU A 117 -8.22 7.33 6.17
C LEU A 117 -7.17 7.50 5.06
N PHE A 118 -6.88 8.73 4.66
CA PHE A 118 -5.86 9.04 3.66
C PHE A 118 -4.47 8.59 4.12
N LEU A 119 -4.11 8.90 5.36
CA LEU A 119 -2.83 8.49 5.93
C LEU A 119 -2.75 6.98 6.20
N LEU A 120 -3.86 6.31 6.56
CA LEU A 120 -3.93 4.85 6.63
C LEU A 120 -3.72 4.22 5.26
N MET A 121 -4.36 4.75 4.22
CA MET A 121 -4.16 4.30 2.84
C MET A 121 -2.70 4.47 2.41
N LEU A 122 -2.08 5.62 2.73
CA LEU A 122 -0.67 5.87 2.43
C LEU A 122 0.26 4.92 3.18
N ALA A 123 -0.01 4.66 4.47
CA ALA A 123 0.73 3.69 5.27
C ALA A 123 0.67 2.28 4.65
N GLY A 124 -0.52 1.87 4.22
CA GLY A 124 -0.71 0.59 3.55
C GLY A 124 0.05 0.49 2.23
N MET A 125 0.00 1.52 1.37
CA MET A 125 0.78 1.56 0.12
C MET A 125 2.28 1.47 0.36
N ASN A 126 2.81 2.28 1.29
CA ASN A 126 4.23 2.23 1.62
C ASN A 126 4.62 0.86 2.21
N GLY A 127 3.76 0.25 3.05
CA GLY A 127 3.98 -1.08 3.59
C GLY A 127 4.06 -2.17 2.52
N VAL A 128 3.17 -2.14 1.51
CA VAL A 128 3.23 -3.05 0.34
C VAL A 128 4.54 -2.87 -0.44
N ILE A 129 5.00 -1.62 -0.57
CA ILE A 129 6.19 -1.30 -1.37
C ILE A 129 7.48 -1.81 -0.70
N ILE A 130 7.60 -1.68 0.62
CA ILE A 130 8.85 -2.00 1.33
C ILE A 130 8.93 -3.44 1.86
N THR A 131 7.84 -4.21 1.81
CA THR A 131 7.85 -5.56 2.39
C THR A 131 8.56 -6.57 1.50
N GLY A 132 9.36 -7.46 2.11
CA GLY A 132 9.93 -8.66 1.51
C GLY A 132 9.22 -9.96 1.95
N ASP A 133 8.04 -9.85 2.57
CA ASP A 133 7.27 -10.97 3.10
C ASP A 133 5.85 -10.96 2.51
N LEU A 134 5.38 -12.12 2.01
CA LEU A 134 4.10 -12.24 1.32
C LEU A 134 2.88 -12.00 2.23
N PHE A 135 2.93 -12.47 3.49
CA PHE A 135 1.82 -12.29 4.40
C PHE A 135 1.75 -10.83 4.89
N ASN A 136 2.91 -10.24 5.16
CA ASN A 136 2.99 -8.82 5.51
C ASN A 136 2.53 -7.92 4.35
N LEU A 137 2.83 -8.29 3.09
CA LEU A 137 2.29 -7.65 1.88
C LEU A 137 0.75 -7.68 1.91
N PHE A 138 0.16 -8.85 2.16
CA PHE A 138 -1.29 -9.01 2.25
C PHE A 138 -1.90 -8.11 3.35
N VAL A 139 -1.30 -8.05 4.53
CA VAL A 139 -1.78 -7.20 5.64
C VAL A 139 -1.80 -5.72 5.23
N PHE A 140 -0.71 -5.19 4.68
CA PHE A 140 -0.66 -3.78 4.26
C PHE A 140 -1.54 -3.48 3.06
N LEU A 141 -1.69 -4.45 2.16
CA LEU A 141 -2.65 -4.38 1.05
C LEU A 141 -4.09 -4.21 1.57
N GLU A 142 -4.47 -4.96 2.63
CA GLU A 142 -5.78 -4.81 3.24
C GLU A 142 -5.95 -3.47 3.96
N VAL A 143 -4.93 -2.99 4.67
CA VAL A 143 -4.97 -1.67 5.31
C VAL A 143 -5.24 -0.57 4.25
N ALA A 144 -4.52 -0.57 3.13
CA ALA A 144 -4.73 0.39 2.04
C ALA A 144 -6.11 0.23 1.40
N SER A 145 -6.55 -1.01 1.16
CA SER A 145 -7.82 -1.32 0.50
C SER A 145 -9.02 -0.86 1.32
N ILE A 146 -9.08 -1.23 2.60
CA ILE A 146 -10.20 -0.86 3.50
C ILE A 146 -10.28 0.66 3.65
N ALA A 147 -9.13 1.33 3.81
CA ALA A 147 -9.09 2.78 3.86
C ALA A 147 -9.62 3.41 2.56
N SER A 148 -9.26 2.84 1.39
CA SER A 148 -9.71 3.33 0.10
C SER A 148 -11.22 3.12 -0.13
N TYR A 149 -11.79 1.98 0.31
CA TYR A 149 -13.24 1.73 0.24
C TYR A 149 -14.02 2.79 1.02
N ALA A 150 -13.57 3.08 2.24
CA ALA A 150 -14.19 4.11 3.08
C ALA A 150 -14.02 5.52 2.50
N LEU A 151 -12.92 5.80 1.79
CA LEU A 151 -12.69 7.08 1.11
C LEU A 151 -13.55 7.25 -0.14
N VAL A 152 -13.85 6.18 -0.88
CA VAL A 152 -14.83 6.22 -2.00
C VAL A 152 -16.23 6.55 -1.48
N ALA A 153 -16.63 5.98 -0.33
CA ALA A 153 -17.90 6.25 0.32
C ALA A 153 -17.97 7.60 1.06
N PHE A 154 -16.93 8.44 1.01
CA PHE A 154 -16.80 9.60 1.89
C PHE A 154 -17.94 10.63 1.74
N GLY A 155 -18.52 10.76 0.54
CA GLY A 155 -19.67 11.62 0.26
C GLY A 155 -21.00 11.15 0.90
N THR A 156 -21.10 9.87 1.28
CA THR A 156 -22.27 9.21 1.89
C THR A 156 -23.58 9.27 1.10
N GLY A 157 -23.57 9.69 -0.16
CA GLY A 157 -24.71 9.62 -1.06
C GLY A 157 -24.95 8.18 -1.59
N LYS A 158 -26.10 7.95 -2.22
CA LYS A 158 -26.47 6.62 -2.70
C LYS A 158 -25.46 6.07 -3.71
N HIS A 159 -24.99 6.90 -4.64
CA HIS A 159 -24.02 6.50 -5.65
C HIS A 159 -22.65 6.18 -5.06
N GLU A 160 -22.17 7.00 -4.09
CA GLU A 160 -20.91 6.77 -3.42
C GLU A 160 -20.93 5.48 -2.59
N LEU A 161 -22.05 5.21 -1.90
CA LEU A 161 -22.20 3.98 -1.11
C LEU A 161 -22.29 2.74 -2.01
N GLU A 162 -23.02 2.82 -3.13
CA GLU A 162 -23.12 1.72 -4.11
C GLU A 162 -21.74 1.42 -4.73
N ALA A 163 -21.04 2.45 -5.19
CA ALA A 163 -19.71 2.31 -5.78
C ALA A 163 -18.69 1.72 -4.79
N ALA A 164 -18.69 2.23 -3.55
CA ALA A 164 -17.83 1.72 -2.50
C ALA A 164 -18.14 0.26 -2.14
N PHE A 165 -19.41 -0.13 -2.14
CA PHE A 165 -19.82 -1.52 -1.90
C PHE A 165 -19.36 -2.46 -3.01
N LYS A 166 -19.55 -2.09 -4.28
CA LYS A 166 -19.03 -2.85 -5.43
C LYS A 166 -17.50 -2.99 -5.35
N TYR A 167 -16.81 -1.89 -5.04
CA TYR A 167 -15.36 -1.88 -4.89
C TYR A 167 -14.91 -2.77 -3.73
N ALA A 168 -15.59 -2.72 -2.57
CA ALA A 168 -15.28 -3.57 -1.43
C ALA A 168 -15.46 -5.07 -1.74
N ILE A 169 -16.57 -5.47 -2.38
CA ILE A 169 -16.80 -6.86 -2.75
C ILE A 169 -15.73 -7.36 -3.72
N MET A 170 -15.52 -6.64 -4.82
CA MET A 170 -14.53 -7.03 -5.82
C MET A 170 -13.12 -7.04 -5.23
N GLY A 171 -12.77 -6.00 -4.44
CA GLY A 171 -11.49 -5.92 -3.77
C GLY A 171 -11.25 -7.05 -2.77
N SER A 172 -12.28 -7.44 -1.98
CA SER A 172 -12.18 -8.57 -1.04
C SER A 172 -12.01 -9.91 -1.74
N LEU A 173 -12.69 -10.11 -2.88
CA LEU A 173 -12.46 -11.32 -3.71
C LEU A 173 -11.00 -11.39 -4.19
N GLY A 174 -10.44 -10.26 -4.66
CA GLY A 174 -9.03 -10.19 -5.03
C GLY A 174 -8.10 -10.53 -3.86
N SER A 175 -8.38 -10.01 -2.67
CA SER A 175 -7.62 -10.29 -1.46
C SER A 175 -7.68 -11.76 -1.07
N LEU A 176 -8.84 -12.40 -1.16
CA LEU A 176 -8.98 -13.84 -0.89
C LEU A 176 -8.16 -14.67 -1.87
N MET A 177 -8.16 -14.33 -3.15
CA MET A 177 -7.32 -15.02 -4.15
C MET A 177 -5.83 -14.88 -3.80
N ILE A 178 -5.37 -13.68 -3.42
CA ILE A 178 -3.99 -13.46 -2.99
C ILE A 178 -3.68 -14.31 -1.75
N LEU A 179 -4.56 -14.33 -0.76
CA LEU A 179 -4.36 -15.10 0.47
C LEU A 179 -4.30 -16.61 0.19
N PHE A 180 -5.15 -17.14 -0.72
CA PHE A 180 -5.05 -18.53 -1.16
C PHE A 180 -3.72 -18.81 -1.86
N GLY A 181 -3.27 -17.90 -2.75
CA GLY A 181 -1.95 -18.01 -3.38
C GLY A 181 -0.82 -18.08 -2.37
N ILE A 182 -0.86 -17.24 -1.32
CA ILE A 182 0.10 -17.27 -0.21
C ILE A 182 0.04 -18.63 0.50
N GLY A 183 -1.16 -19.12 0.82
CA GLY A 183 -1.36 -20.41 1.49
C GLY A 183 -0.80 -21.58 0.69
N PHE A 184 -1.01 -21.61 -0.63
CA PHE A 184 -0.44 -22.62 -1.52
C PHE A 184 1.09 -22.56 -1.56
N LEU A 185 1.70 -21.38 -1.70
CA LEU A 185 3.16 -21.24 -1.66
C LEU A 185 3.72 -21.64 -0.31
N TYR A 186 3.10 -21.20 0.79
CA TYR A 186 3.54 -21.56 2.12
C TYR A 186 3.46 -23.07 2.37
N SER A 187 2.40 -23.74 1.92
CA SER A 187 2.28 -25.21 2.04
C SER A 187 3.35 -25.96 1.25
N HIS A 188 3.86 -25.37 0.16
CA HIS A 188 4.84 -25.99 -0.72
C HIS A 188 6.29 -25.69 -0.32
N THR A 189 6.55 -24.46 0.15
CA THR A 189 7.91 -23.98 0.46
C THR A 189 8.22 -23.90 1.95
N GLY A 190 7.18 -23.83 2.81
CA GLY A 190 7.33 -23.61 4.25
C GLY A 190 7.84 -22.19 4.60
N SER A 191 7.75 -21.22 3.69
CA SER A 191 8.25 -19.86 3.86
C SER A 191 7.25 -18.80 3.41
N LEU A 192 7.34 -17.63 4.02
CA LEU A 192 6.61 -16.41 3.62
C LEU A 192 7.55 -15.32 3.08
N ASN A 193 8.86 -15.48 3.30
CA ASN A 193 9.87 -14.55 2.79
C ASN A 193 10.05 -14.75 1.27
N MET A 194 9.93 -13.67 0.50
CA MET A 194 9.94 -13.72 -0.97
C MET A 194 11.25 -14.25 -1.54
N ALA A 195 12.41 -13.88 -0.99
CA ALA A 195 13.70 -14.35 -1.46
C ALA A 195 13.91 -15.85 -1.16
N ASP A 196 13.57 -16.28 0.06
CA ASP A 196 13.66 -17.70 0.45
C ASP A 196 12.68 -18.59 -0.37
N ILE A 197 11.49 -18.06 -0.71
CA ILE A 197 10.55 -18.74 -1.61
C ILE A 197 11.16 -18.90 -3.00
N ALA A 198 11.77 -17.84 -3.54
CA ALA A 198 12.40 -17.89 -4.87
C ALA A 198 13.51 -18.93 -4.93
N GLU A 199 14.39 -18.98 -3.92
CA GLU A 199 15.45 -19.99 -3.81
C GLU A 199 14.88 -21.43 -3.75
N LYS A 200 13.84 -21.64 -2.92
CA LYS A 200 13.19 -22.94 -2.78
C LYS A 200 12.49 -23.39 -4.05
N LEU A 201 11.80 -22.49 -4.74
CA LEU A 201 11.15 -22.81 -6.02
C LEU A 201 12.18 -23.14 -7.11
N ALA A 202 13.33 -22.47 -7.12
CA ALA A 202 14.41 -22.81 -8.05
C ALA A 202 14.94 -24.25 -7.84
N ILE A 203 14.92 -24.75 -6.60
CA ILE A 203 15.34 -26.13 -6.28
C ILE A 203 14.22 -27.15 -6.53
N LEU A 204 12.97 -26.81 -6.12
CA LEU A 204 11.82 -27.72 -6.22
C LEU A 204 11.30 -27.89 -7.66
N GLY A 205 11.58 -26.91 -8.53
CA GLY A 205 11.05 -26.84 -9.89
C GLY A 205 9.55 -26.53 -9.96
N ASP A 206 9.03 -26.55 -11.19
CA ASP A 206 7.63 -26.28 -11.45
C ASP A 206 6.73 -27.37 -10.88
N SER A 207 5.74 -26.96 -10.08
CA SER A 207 4.74 -27.85 -9.51
C SER A 207 3.33 -27.35 -9.81
N ARG A 208 2.33 -28.24 -9.75
CA ARG A 208 0.92 -27.81 -9.87
C ARG A 208 0.54 -26.80 -8.79
N VAL A 209 1.15 -26.90 -7.62
CA VAL A 209 0.89 -25.98 -6.49
C VAL A 209 1.44 -24.60 -6.79
N SER A 210 2.68 -24.50 -7.28
CA SER A 210 3.29 -23.20 -7.64
C SER A 210 2.56 -22.51 -8.79
N ILE A 211 2.14 -23.28 -9.81
CA ILE A 211 1.33 -22.76 -10.92
C ILE A 211 -0.04 -22.26 -10.42
N THR A 212 -0.70 -23.03 -9.54
CA THR A 212 -1.99 -22.61 -8.97
C THR A 212 -1.85 -21.32 -8.15
N ALA A 213 -0.79 -21.24 -7.33
CA ALA A 213 -0.48 -20.02 -6.58
C ALA A 213 -0.25 -18.80 -7.49
N LEU A 214 0.52 -18.98 -8.57
CA LEU A 214 0.76 -17.94 -9.57
C LEU A 214 -0.54 -17.45 -10.22
N VAL A 215 -1.42 -18.39 -10.63
CA VAL A 215 -2.75 -18.03 -11.19
C VAL A 215 -3.57 -17.24 -10.17
N MET A 216 -3.60 -17.66 -8.90
CA MET A 216 -4.30 -16.94 -7.83
C MET A 216 -3.75 -15.53 -7.63
N PHE A 217 -2.43 -15.35 -7.65
CA PHE A 217 -1.81 -14.03 -7.58
C PHE A 217 -2.15 -13.15 -8.79
N LEU A 218 -2.03 -13.67 -10.00
CA LEU A 218 -2.35 -12.91 -11.21
C LEU A 218 -3.81 -12.47 -11.24
N MET A 219 -4.74 -13.33 -10.83
CA MET A 219 -6.16 -12.97 -10.71
C MET A 219 -6.39 -11.95 -9.59
N GLY A 220 -5.85 -12.17 -8.40
CA GLY A 220 -6.05 -11.30 -7.24
C GLY A 220 -5.45 -9.91 -7.42
N PHE A 221 -4.19 -9.84 -7.84
CA PHE A 221 -3.54 -8.56 -8.14
C PHE A 221 -4.06 -7.91 -9.41
N GLY A 222 -4.47 -8.70 -10.42
CA GLY A 222 -5.15 -8.21 -11.62
C GLY A 222 -6.45 -7.51 -11.29
N LEU A 223 -7.20 -8.01 -10.31
CA LEU A 223 -8.40 -7.38 -9.78
C LEU A 223 -8.07 -6.08 -9.03
N LYS A 224 -7.03 -6.08 -8.18
CA LYS A 224 -6.54 -4.87 -7.49
C LYS A 224 -6.01 -3.82 -8.46
N ALA A 225 -5.38 -4.24 -9.56
CA ALA A 225 -4.88 -3.36 -10.62
C ALA A 225 -5.96 -2.93 -11.62
N ALA A 226 -7.18 -3.43 -11.48
CA ALA A 226 -8.27 -3.23 -12.44
C ALA A 226 -7.89 -3.60 -13.88
N ILE A 227 -7.14 -4.69 -14.07
CA ILE A 227 -6.78 -5.22 -15.38
C ILE A 227 -8.02 -5.88 -16.01
N VAL A 228 -8.23 -5.71 -17.31
CA VAL A 228 -9.33 -6.40 -18.03
C VAL A 228 -9.13 -7.90 -17.93
N PRO A 229 -10.15 -8.69 -17.53
CA PRO A 229 -11.60 -8.34 -17.40
C PRO A 229 -12.04 -7.86 -16.00
N PHE A 230 -11.13 -7.71 -15.03
CA PHE A 230 -11.44 -7.44 -13.63
C PHE A 230 -11.64 -5.94 -13.28
N HIS A 231 -11.86 -5.09 -14.28
CA HIS A 231 -11.91 -3.63 -14.13
C HIS A 231 -13.31 -3.06 -13.80
N ALA A 232 -14.35 -3.89 -13.72
CA ALA A 232 -15.74 -3.45 -13.63
C ALA A 232 -16.07 -2.52 -12.44
N TRP A 233 -15.31 -2.60 -11.34
CA TRP A 233 -15.48 -1.74 -10.17
C TRP A 233 -14.94 -0.32 -10.36
N LEU A 234 -13.96 -0.16 -11.24
CA LEU A 234 -13.20 1.10 -11.37
C LEU A 234 -14.02 2.25 -11.99
N PRO A 235 -14.83 2.05 -13.05
CA PRO A 235 -15.67 3.10 -13.62
C PRO A 235 -16.70 3.68 -12.65
N ASP A 236 -17.16 2.90 -11.66
CA ASP A 236 -18.08 3.37 -10.63
C ASP A 236 -17.34 4.06 -9.48
N ALA A 237 -16.19 3.52 -9.05
CA ALA A 237 -15.44 4.03 -7.92
C ALA A 237 -14.81 5.42 -8.18
N HIS A 238 -14.30 5.66 -9.41
CA HIS A 238 -13.64 6.92 -9.74
C HIS A 238 -14.54 8.15 -9.70
N PRO A 239 -15.70 8.19 -10.37
CA PRO A 239 -16.57 9.37 -10.35
C PRO A 239 -17.23 9.58 -8.99
N SER A 240 -17.41 8.52 -8.19
CA SER A 240 -18.04 8.59 -6.87
C SER A 240 -17.09 9.09 -5.77
N ALA A 241 -15.79 8.84 -5.92
CA ALA A 241 -14.81 9.29 -4.95
C ALA A 241 -14.60 10.82 -4.98
N PRO A 242 -14.30 11.46 -3.83
CA PRO A 242 -13.79 12.84 -3.82
C PRO A 242 -12.58 12.98 -4.77
N ALA A 243 -12.48 14.09 -5.51
CA ALA A 243 -11.43 14.27 -6.53
C ALA A 243 -10.00 13.97 -6.03
N PRO A 244 -9.57 14.39 -4.80
CA PRO A 244 -8.26 14.00 -4.26
C PRO A 244 -8.10 12.48 -4.18
N ILE A 245 -9.14 11.74 -3.82
CA ILE A 245 -9.08 10.29 -3.69
C ILE A 245 -9.10 9.62 -5.06
N SER A 246 -9.90 10.12 -6.00
CA SER A 246 -9.87 9.65 -7.38
C SER A 246 -8.46 9.78 -7.99
N ALA A 247 -7.75 10.89 -7.71
CA ALA A 247 -6.36 11.08 -8.13
C ALA A 247 -5.41 10.06 -7.50
N MET A 248 -5.57 9.74 -6.21
CA MET A 248 -4.77 8.69 -5.54
C MET A 248 -5.07 7.29 -6.07
N LEU A 249 -6.36 6.96 -6.26
CA LEU A 249 -6.76 5.66 -6.80
C LEU A 249 -6.10 5.40 -8.16
N SER A 250 -6.28 6.31 -9.12
CA SER A 250 -5.75 6.12 -10.46
C SER A 250 -4.27 6.41 -10.58
N GLY A 251 -3.75 7.37 -9.83
CA GLY A 251 -2.35 7.77 -9.88
C GLY A 251 -1.39 6.71 -9.35
N VAL A 252 -1.65 6.22 -8.15
CA VAL A 252 -0.67 5.39 -7.43
C VAL A 252 -1.23 4.14 -6.77
N LEU A 253 -2.45 4.13 -6.22
CA LEU A 253 -2.95 3.00 -5.45
C LEU A 253 -3.03 1.72 -6.29
N ILE A 254 -3.69 1.77 -7.44
CA ILE A 254 -3.84 0.64 -8.36
C ILE A 254 -2.46 0.13 -8.81
N LYS A 255 -1.50 1.05 -9.03
CA LYS A 255 -0.13 0.71 -9.46
C LYS A 255 0.65 0.05 -8.32
N ALA A 256 0.57 0.58 -7.10
CA ALA A 256 1.27 0.02 -5.95
C ALA A 256 0.69 -1.33 -5.51
N LEU A 257 -0.64 -1.43 -5.34
CA LEU A 257 -1.28 -2.65 -4.85
C LEU A 257 -1.43 -3.75 -5.90
N GLY A 258 -1.41 -3.40 -7.17
CA GLY A 258 -1.58 -4.36 -8.26
C GLY A 258 -0.31 -4.57 -9.06
N VAL A 259 0.06 -3.60 -9.91
CA VAL A 259 1.15 -3.78 -10.87
C VAL A 259 2.51 -4.00 -10.18
N TYR A 260 2.86 -3.15 -9.20
CA TYR A 260 4.12 -3.31 -8.46
C TYR A 260 4.19 -4.64 -7.73
N ALA A 261 3.08 -5.05 -7.07
CA ALA A 261 3.03 -6.33 -6.37
C ALA A 261 3.21 -7.53 -7.31
N ILE A 262 2.63 -7.49 -8.53
CA ILE A 262 2.87 -8.51 -9.57
C ILE A 262 4.36 -8.52 -9.94
N CYS A 263 4.96 -7.34 -10.20
CA CYS A 263 6.38 -7.27 -10.53
C CYS A 263 7.26 -7.87 -9.43
N ARG A 264 6.92 -7.64 -8.17
CA ARG A 264 7.69 -8.15 -7.01
C ARG A 264 7.60 -9.66 -6.81
N ILE A 265 6.49 -10.27 -7.23
CA ILE A 265 6.24 -11.71 -7.01
C ILE A 265 6.70 -12.54 -8.21
N VAL A 266 6.61 -11.97 -9.42
CA VAL A 266 6.90 -12.71 -10.67
C VAL A 266 8.34 -12.54 -11.13
N PHE A 267 8.96 -11.39 -10.85
CA PHE A 267 10.32 -11.02 -11.26
C PHE A 267 11.25 -10.78 -10.08
#